data_91b7f6bc0a1176a888c28f772cec1ed5
#
_entry.id   91b7f6bc0a1176a888c28f772cec1ed5
#
_cell.length_a   1.000
_cell.length_b   1.000
_cell.length_c   1.000
_cell.angle_alpha   90.00
_cell.angle_beta   90.00
_cell.angle_gamma   90.00
#
_symmetry.space_group_name_H-M   'P 1'
#
loop_
_entity.id
_entity.type
_entity.pdbx_description
1 polymer ?
#
loop_
_entity_poly.entity_id
_entity_poly.type
_entity_poly.pdbx_seq_one_letter_code
_entity_poly.pdbx_strand_id
1 'polypeptide(L)'
;MNFNNFTIKSQEAVQEAVNLTQTRGQQAIEPVHLLAGVLKVGENVTNFIFQKLGMNAQQVTLVIDKQIDSLPKVSGGEPYLSRESNEVLQRATQYSKEMGDEYVSLEAIILALLNVKSTVSTILKDAGMTDKDLRAAITELRKGEKVTSQSSEDTYQSLSKYAINLNAVSYTHLRAHETLANL
;
A
#
# COMPACT_ATOMS: atom_id res chain seq x y z
N MET A 1 13.63 -13.48 -1.23
CA MET A 1 12.18 -13.74 -1.24
C MET A 1 11.66 -13.66 -2.66
N ASN A 2 10.73 -14.55 -2.98
CA ASN A 2 10.14 -14.60 -4.32
C ASN A 2 8.87 -13.75 -4.34
N PHE A 3 8.79 -12.80 -5.27
CA PHE A 3 7.65 -11.89 -5.37
C PHE A 3 6.70 -12.23 -6.52
N ASN A 4 6.86 -13.41 -7.12
CA ASN A 4 6.01 -13.80 -8.26
C ASN A 4 4.53 -13.91 -7.89
N ASN A 5 4.25 -14.20 -6.62
CA ASN A 5 2.87 -14.29 -6.14
C ASN A 5 2.35 -12.96 -5.56
N PHE A 6 3.05 -11.88 -5.83
CA PHE A 6 2.61 -10.53 -5.45
C PHE A 6 1.94 -9.87 -6.65
N THR A 7 0.96 -9.00 -6.40
CA THR A 7 0.41 -8.19 -7.48
C THR A 7 1.49 -7.28 -8.05
N ILE A 8 1.27 -6.78 -9.25
CA ILE A 8 2.20 -5.85 -9.89
C ILE A 8 2.39 -4.62 -9.00
N LYS A 9 1.30 -4.08 -8.45
CA LYS A 9 1.37 -2.92 -7.55
C LYS A 9 2.16 -3.23 -6.29
N SER A 10 1.98 -4.41 -5.73
CA SER A 10 2.74 -4.82 -4.54
C SER A 10 4.22 -4.95 -4.85
N GLN A 11 4.56 -5.50 -6.02
CA GLN A 11 5.96 -5.58 -6.44
C GLN A 11 6.56 -4.19 -6.61
N GLU A 12 5.79 -3.27 -7.21
CA GLU A 12 6.23 -1.88 -7.38
C GLU A 12 6.43 -1.19 -6.03
N ALA A 13 5.56 -1.47 -5.06
CA ALA A 13 5.69 -0.87 -3.73
C ALA A 13 6.96 -1.34 -3.04
N VAL A 14 7.29 -2.62 -3.14
CA VAL A 14 8.53 -3.14 -2.58
C VAL A 14 9.73 -2.54 -3.28
N GLN A 15 9.69 -2.45 -4.61
CA GLN A 15 10.78 -1.83 -5.38
C GLN A 15 10.95 -0.36 -4.99
N GLU A 16 9.84 0.34 -4.79
CA GLU A 16 9.91 1.74 -4.35
C GLU A 16 10.53 1.86 -2.97
N ALA A 17 10.25 0.91 -2.08
CA ALA A 17 10.88 0.87 -0.76
C ALA A 17 12.41 0.68 -0.88
N VAL A 18 12.84 -0.18 -1.80
CA VAL A 18 14.27 -0.37 -2.08
C VAL A 18 14.89 0.93 -2.57
N ASN A 19 14.24 1.56 -3.55
CA ASN A 19 14.73 2.81 -4.13
C ASN A 19 14.86 3.91 -3.08
N LEU A 20 13.86 4.03 -2.22
CA LEU A 20 13.85 5.03 -1.16
C LEU A 20 14.99 4.79 -0.16
N THR A 21 15.20 3.53 0.22
CA THR A 21 16.30 3.16 1.13
C THR A 21 17.64 3.60 0.55
N GLN A 22 17.85 3.32 -0.73
CA GLN A 22 19.08 3.71 -1.41
C GLN A 22 19.21 5.23 -1.51
N THR A 23 18.15 5.91 -1.90
CA THR A 23 18.16 7.37 -2.07
C THR A 23 18.48 8.08 -0.76
N ARG A 24 18.02 7.55 0.37
CA ARG A 24 18.27 8.13 1.68
C ARG A 24 19.63 7.71 2.26
N GLY A 25 20.41 6.92 1.53
CA GLY A 25 21.72 6.46 2.02
C GLY A 25 21.62 5.45 3.14
N GLN A 26 20.52 4.72 3.18
CA GLN A 26 20.27 3.69 4.20
C GLN A 26 20.45 2.32 3.55
N GLN A 27 20.56 1.27 4.37
CA GLN A 27 20.81 -0.07 3.85
C GLN A 27 19.71 -1.05 4.20
N ALA A 28 19.24 -1.03 5.44
CA ALA A 28 18.16 -1.91 5.86
C ALA A 28 16.83 -1.35 5.38
N ILE A 29 16.07 -2.16 4.62
CA ILE A 29 14.72 -1.79 4.18
C ILE A 29 13.79 -2.11 5.33
N GLU A 30 13.36 -1.07 6.04
CA GLU A 30 12.53 -1.20 7.22
C GLU A 30 11.04 -1.16 6.86
N PRO A 31 10.15 -1.58 7.78
CA PRO A 31 8.71 -1.47 7.51
C PRO A 31 8.26 -0.06 7.13
N VAL A 32 8.93 0.97 7.66
CA VAL A 32 8.58 2.35 7.30
C VAL A 32 8.85 2.62 5.82
N HIS A 33 9.90 2.01 5.25
CA HIS A 33 10.16 2.12 3.82
C HIS A 33 9.08 1.40 3.01
N LEU A 34 8.63 0.24 3.51
CA LEU A 34 7.55 -0.50 2.84
C LEU A 34 6.26 0.31 2.82
N LEU A 35 5.92 0.93 3.94
CA LEU A 35 4.71 1.77 3.99
C LEU A 35 4.83 2.96 3.05
N ALA A 36 6.00 3.62 3.02
CA ALA A 36 6.22 4.73 2.10
C ALA A 36 6.05 4.29 0.65
N GLY A 37 6.54 3.10 0.31
CA GLY A 37 6.36 2.55 -1.04
C GLY A 37 4.90 2.30 -1.36
N VAL A 38 4.15 1.74 -0.42
CA VAL A 38 2.71 1.50 -0.59
C VAL A 38 1.97 2.82 -0.78
N LEU A 39 2.29 3.83 0.03
CA LEU A 39 1.64 5.15 -0.08
C LEU A 39 1.90 5.78 -1.45
N LYS A 40 3.09 5.62 -1.97
CA LYS A 40 3.45 6.22 -3.26
C LYS A 40 2.81 5.49 -4.43
N VAL A 41 2.90 4.17 -4.44
CA VAL A 41 2.44 3.35 -5.55
C VAL A 41 0.93 3.14 -5.52
N GLY A 42 0.37 2.97 -4.33
CA GLY A 42 -1.04 2.64 -4.16
C GLY A 42 -1.86 3.79 -3.61
N GLU A 43 -1.67 4.99 -4.10
CA GLU A 43 -2.33 6.18 -3.57
C GLU A 43 -3.85 6.03 -3.50
N ASN A 44 -4.45 5.47 -4.54
CA ASN A 44 -5.91 5.31 -4.57
C ASN A 44 -6.39 4.35 -3.49
N VAL A 45 -5.66 3.25 -3.29
CA VAL A 45 -5.99 2.27 -2.25
C VAL A 45 -5.83 2.89 -0.87
N THR A 46 -4.70 3.53 -0.61
CA THR A 46 -4.41 4.10 0.70
C THR A 46 -5.33 5.27 1.03
N ASN A 47 -5.65 6.12 0.04
CA ASN A 47 -6.56 7.22 0.26
C ASN A 47 -7.96 6.73 0.61
N PHE A 48 -8.43 5.69 -0.08
CA PHE A 48 -9.73 5.10 0.23
C PHE A 48 -9.76 4.58 1.67
N ILE A 49 -8.74 3.80 2.04
CA ILE A 49 -8.67 3.21 3.38
C ILE A 49 -8.58 4.30 4.45
N PHE A 50 -7.69 5.27 4.27
CA PHE A 50 -7.50 6.33 5.26
C PHE A 50 -8.77 7.17 5.42
N GLN A 51 -9.46 7.46 4.32
CA GLN A 51 -10.71 8.20 4.36
C GLN A 51 -11.78 7.42 5.13
N LYS A 52 -11.88 6.13 4.87
CA LYS A 52 -12.86 5.28 5.57
C LYS A 52 -12.59 5.21 7.06
N LEU A 53 -11.34 5.23 7.46
CA LEU A 53 -10.96 5.14 8.86
C LEU A 53 -10.89 6.50 9.54
N GLY A 54 -11.15 7.58 8.81
CA GLY A 54 -11.08 8.93 9.38
C GLY A 54 -9.66 9.36 9.70
N MET A 55 -8.66 8.81 9.01
CA MET A 55 -7.26 9.11 9.25
C MET A 55 -6.79 10.25 8.35
N ASN A 56 -5.84 11.02 8.86
CA ASN A 56 -5.23 12.11 8.09
C ASN A 56 -4.00 11.58 7.35
N ALA A 57 -4.15 11.38 6.04
CA ALA A 57 -3.07 10.81 5.22
C ALA A 57 -1.82 11.69 5.22
N GLN A 58 -2.00 13.01 5.20
CA GLN A 58 -0.86 13.94 5.19
C GLN A 58 -0.08 13.84 6.49
N GLN A 59 -0.77 13.74 7.62
CA GLN A 59 -0.13 13.61 8.91
C GLN A 59 0.66 12.31 8.99
N VAL A 60 0.09 11.21 8.51
CA VAL A 60 0.78 9.91 8.49
C VAL A 60 2.04 10.01 7.63
N THR A 61 1.93 10.63 6.46
CA THR A 61 3.07 10.79 5.56
C THR A 61 4.19 11.59 6.22
N LEU A 62 3.85 12.68 6.93
CA LEU A 62 4.86 13.48 7.62
C LEU A 62 5.57 12.68 8.71
N VAL A 63 4.82 11.90 9.49
CA VAL A 63 5.41 11.07 10.55
C VAL A 63 6.33 10.02 9.93
N ILE A 64 5.90 9.39 8.83
CA ILE A 64 6.70 8.40 8.13
C ILE A 64 8.00 9.03 7.60
N ASP A 65 7.92 10.20 7.00
CA ASP A 65 9.11 10.87 6.47
C ASP A 65 10.11 11.19 7.58
N LYS A 66 9.63 11.67 8.72
CA LYS A 66 10.49 11.95 9.86
C LYS A 66 11.15 10.69 10.38
N GLN A 67 10.39 9.60 10.43
CA GLN A 67 10.91 8.32 10.90
C GLN A 67 12.02 7.81 9.97
N ILE A 68 11.83 7.94 8.65
CA ILE A 68 12.84 7.53 7.69
C ILE A 68 14.11 8.38 7.86
N ASP A 69 13.94 9.69 8.02
CA ASP A 69 15.09 10.58 8.19
C ASP A 69 15.89 10.28 9.47
N SER A 70 15.24 9.69 10.48
CA SER A 70 15.91 9.35 11.74
C SER A 70 16.70 8.05 11.68
N LEU A 71 16.56 7.27 10.60
CA LEU A 71 17.26 6.00 10.49
C LEU A 71 18.72 6.21 10.14
N PRO A 72 19.61 5.28 10.58
CA PRO A 72 21.03 5.43 10.32
C PRO A 72 21.37 5.42 8.84
N LYS A 73 22.33 6.24 8.45
CA LYS A 73 22.87 6.23 7.09
C LYS A 73 24.14 5.39 7.11
N VAL A 74 24.29 4.56 6.09
CA VAL A 74 25.40 3.63 5.98
C VAL A 74 26.00 3.77 4.59
N SER A 75 27.33 3.85 4.50
CA SER A 75 27.98 3.96 3.20
C SER A 75 28.37 2.57 2.69
N GLY A 76 28.01 2.30 1.43
CA GLY A 76 28.32 1.03 0.77
C GLY A 76 27.36 -0.07 1.18
N GLY A 77 27.41 -1.17 0.45
CA GLY A 77 26.60 -2.33 0.71
C GLY A 77 25.27 -2.28 -0.03
N GLU A 78 24.70 -3.45 -0.25
CA GLU A 78 23.43 -3.62 -0.95
C GLU A 78 22.27 -3.50 0.03
N PRO A 79 21.14 -2.93 -0.39
CA PRO A 79 19.95 -2.91 0.45
C PRO A 79 19.48 -4.33 0.75
N TYR A 80 18.98 -4.53 1.96
CA TYR A 80 18.41 -5.82 2.34
C TYR A 80 17.18 -5.60 3.21
N LEU A 81 16.26 -6.56 3.15
CA LEU A 81 15.06 -6.49 3.99
C LEU A 81 15.44 -6.74 5.45
N SER A 82 15.01 -5.85 6.33
CA SER A 82 15.20 -6.06 7.75
C SER A 82 14.39 -7.27 8.21
N ARG A 83 14.68 -7.74 9.42
CA ARG A 83 13.93 -8.84 10.01
C ARG A 83 12.44 -8.52 10.06
N GLU A 84 12.10 -7.34 10.52
CA GLU A 84 10.70 -6.92 10.63
C GLU A 84 10.04 -6.81 9.27
N SER A 85 10.75 -6.31 8.26
CA SER A 85 10.22 -6.22 6.90
C SER A 85 9.97 -7.61 6.31
N ASN A 86 10.88 -8.56 6.53
CA ASN A 86 10.65 -9.94 6.12
C ASN A 86 9.39 -10.50 6.79
N GLU A 87 9.23 -10.23 8.07
CA GLU A 87 8.06 -10.70 8.82
C GLU A 87 6.77 -10.09 8.26
N VAL A 88 6.81 -8.80 7.91
CA VAL A 88 5.66 -8.12 7.30
C VAL A 88 5.26 -8.80 6.01
N LEU A 89 6.23 -9.07 5.12
CA LEU A 89 5.92 -9.66 3.83
C LEU A 89 5.44 -11.10 3.96
N GLN A 90 5.99 -11.86 4.90
CA GLN A 90 5.51 -13.21 5.19
C GLN A 90 4.08 -13.18 5.75
N ARG A 91 3.80 -12.25 6.65
CA ARG A 91 2.45 -12.13 7.22
C ARG A 91 1.46 -11.68 6.16
N ALA A 92 1.88 -10.80 5.24
CA ALA A 92 1.03 -10.39 4.13
C ALA A 92 0.65 -11.59 3.26
N THR A 93 1.58 -12.51 3.04
CA THR A 93 1.30 -13.72 2.28
C THR A 93 0.27 -14.59 3.02
N GLN A 94 0.39 -14.71 4.34
CA GLN A 94 -0.59 -15.45 5.13
C GLN A 94 -1.98 -14.82 5.04
N TYR A 95 -2.04 -13.50 5.19
CA TYR A 95 -3.32 -12.78 5.10
C TYR A 95 -3.97 -12.95 3.74
N SER A 96 -3.17 -12.95 2.66
CA SER A 96 -3.71 -13.20 1.33
C SER A 96 -4.41 -14.55 1.25
N LYS A 97 -3.79 -15.58 1.80
CA LYS A 97 -4.39 -16.92 1.83
C LYS A 97 -5.67 -16.94 2.65
N GLU A 98 -5.67 -16.27 3.80
CA GLU A 98 -6.85 -16.19 4.65
C GLU A 98 -8.01 -15.49 3.94
N MET A 99 -7.71 -14.49 3.13
CA MET A 99 -8.72 -13.75 2.38
C MET A 99 -9.15 -14.47 1.09
N GLY A 100 -8.53 -15.60 0.79
CA GLY A 100 -8.84 -16.34 -0.43
C GLY A 100 -8.25 -15.74 -1.69
N ASP A 101 -7.18 -14.96 -1.56
CA ASP A 101 -6.52 -14.32 -2.68
C ASP A 101 -5.45 -15.21 -3.29
N GLU A 102 -5.25 -15.06 -4.60
CA GLU A 102 -4.18 -15.77 -5.31
C GLU A 102 -2.87 -14.99 -5.30
N TYR A 103 -2.94 -13.68 -5.10
CA TYR A 103 -1.77 -12.81 -5.11
C TYR A 103 -1.78 -11.90 -3.89
N VAL A 104 -0.59 -11.55 -3.40
CA VAL A 104 -0.44 -10.65 -2.26
C VAL A 104 -0.68 -9.22 -2.74
N SER A 105 -1.72 -8.61 -2.22
CA SER A 105 -2.16 -7.27 -2.62
C SER A 105 -1.55 -6.19 -1.72
N LEU A 106 -1.68 -4.94 -2.14
CA LEU A 106 -1.28 -3.79 -1.31
C LEU A 106 -2.02 -3.82 0.03
N GLU A 107 -3.32 -4.16 0.03
CA GLU A 107 -4.12 -4.20 1.27
C GLU A 107 -3.58 -5.25 2.23
N ALA A 108 -3.14 -6.39 1.70
CA ALA A 108 -2.55 -7.43 2.56
C ALA A 108 -1.27 -6.92 3.21
N ILE A 109 -0.46 -6.15 2.48
CA ILE A 109 0.76 -5.55 3.02
C ILE A 109 0.40 -4.54 4.11
N ILE A 110 -0.61 -3.71 3.90
CA ILE A 110 -1.04 -2.73 4.91
C ILE A 110 -1.51 -3.45 6.17
N LEU A 111 -2.28 -4.52 6.01
CA LEU A 111 -2.75 -5.31 7.15
C LEU A 111 -1.58 -5.91 7.93
N ALA A 112 -0.58 -6.39 7.22
CA ALA A 112 0.63 -6.94 7.87
C ALA A 112 1.43 -5.84 8.58
N LEU A 113 1.55 -4.66 7.96
CA LEU A 113 2.23 -3.53 8.58
C LEU A 113 1.56 -3.11 9.89
N LEU A 114 0.24 -3.22 9.95
CA LEU A 114 -0.50 -2.90 11.17
C LEU A 114 -0.26 -3.94 12.26
N ASN A 115 -0.19 -5.22 11.90
CA ASN A 115 -0.22 -6.31 12.88
C ASN A 115 1.13 -6.86 13.26
N VAL A 116 2.17 -6.65 12.46
CA VAL A 116 3.53 -7.00 12.83
C VAL A 116 4.10 -5.89 13.69
N LYS A 117 4.59 -6.23 14.88
CA LYS A 117 5.10 -5.24 15.82
C LYS A 117 6.31 -4.50 15.22
N SER A 118 6.18 -3.20 15.09
CA SER A 118 7.25 -2.33 14.56
C SER A 118 6.90 -0.88 14.88
N THR A 119 7.80 0.03 14.55
CA THR A 119 7.52 1.46 14.67
C THR A 119 6.30 1.84 13.82
N VAL A 120 6.17 1.24 12.63
CA VAL A 120 5.06 1.52 11.72
C VAL A 120 3.72 1.10 12.34
N SER A 121 3.68 -0.07 12.96
CA SER A 121 2.42 -0.53 13.56
C SER A 121 1.96 0.44 14.65
N THR A 122 2.89 0.99 15.43
CA THR A 122 2.59 1.99 16.44
C THR A 122 2.06 3.27 15.79
N ILE A 123 2.72 3.73 14.73
CA ILE A 123 2.30 4.93 14.01
C ILE A 123 0.88 4.78 13.47
N LEU A 124 0.59 3.64 12.85
CA LEU A 124 -0.74 3.40 12.27
C LEU A 124 -1.81 3.32 13.35
N LYS A 125 -1.52 2.62 14.46
CA LYS A 125 -2.48 2.52 15.57
C LYS A 125 -2.73 3.86 16.21
N ASP A 126 -1.69 4.65 16.43
CA ASP A 126 -1.81 5.98 17.02
C ASP A 126 -2.62 6.91 16.12
N ALA A 127 -2.56 6.70 14.79
CA ALA A 127 -3.33 7.49 13.84
C ALA A 127 -4.79 7.03 13.72
N GLY A 128 -5.16 5.94 14.39
CA GLY A 128 -6.55 5.50 14.45
C GLY A 128 -6.86 4.21 13.69
N MET A 129 -5.87 3.51 13.19
CA MET A 129 -6.12 2.27 12.45
C MET A 129 -6.25 1.08 13.40
N THR A 130 -7.32 0.32 13.25
CA THR A 130 -7.51 -0.94 13.97
C THR A 130 -7.65 -2.07 12.96
N ASP A 131 -7.36 -3.30 13.40
CA ASP A 131 -7.48 -4.48 12.52
C ASP A 131 -8.90 -4.63 12.00
N LYS A 132 -9.90 -4.48 12.88
CA LYS A 132 -11.30 -4.65 12.51
C LYS A 132 -11.71 -3.63 11.45
N ASP A 133 -11.39 -2.35 11.67
CA ASP A 133 -11.78 -1.29 10.76
C ASP A 133 -11.04 -1.41 9.44
N LEU A 134 -9.77 -1.81 9.48
CA LEU A 134 -8.98 -1.99 8.26
C LEU A 134 -9.56 -3.12 7.40
N ARG A 135 -9.90 -4.24 8.02
CA ARG A 135 -10.50 -5.36 7.28
C ARG A 135 -11.84 -4.97 6.67
N ALA A 136 -12.65 -4.21 7.39
CA ALA A 136 -13.92 -3.71 6.85
C ALA A 136 -13.69 -2.78 5.66
N ALA A 137 -12.71 -1.89 5.76
CA ALA A 137 -12.38 -0.99 4.67
C ALA A 137 -11.87 -1.74 3.43
N ILE A 138 -11.07 -2.78 3.65
CA ILE A 138 -10.57 -3.61 2.55
C ILE A 138 -11.73 -4.30 1.82
N THR A 139 -12.67 -4.88 2.58
CA THR A 139 -13.84 -5.53 2.01
C THR A 139 -14.65 -4.55 1.17
N GLU A 140 -14.83 -3.34 1.68
CA GLU A 140 -15.59 -2.31 0.98
C GLU A 140 -14.87 -1.83 -0.28
N LEU A 141 -13.55 -1.64 -0.20
CA LEU A 141 -12.74 -1.25 -1.35
C LEU A 141 -12.87 -2.24 -2.49
N ARG A 142 -12.86 -3.52 -2.16
CA ARG A 142 -12.92 -4.61 -3.15
C ARG A 142 -14.33 -4.98 -3.55
N LYS A 143 -15.32 -4.48 -2.84
CA LYS A 143 -16.74 -4.86 -3.02
C LYS A 143 -16.91 -6.38 -2.96
N GLY A 144 -16.17 -7.00 -2.05
CA GLY A 144 -16.23 -8.44 -1.83
C GLY A 144 -15.44 -9.29 -2.79
N GLU A 145 -14.76 -8.69 -3.75
CA GLU A 145 -13.99 -9.44 -4.75
C GLU A 145 -12.70 -9.98 -4.16
N LYS A 146 -12.23 -11.09 -4.73
CA LYS A 146 -10.93 -11.67 -4.38
C LYS A 146 -9.87 -11.19 -5.36
N VAL A 147 -8.62 -11.22 -4.92
CA VAL A 147 -7.49 -10.87 -5.81
C VAL A 147 -7.10 -12.12 -6.57
N THR A 148 -7.54 -12.21 -7.83
CA THR A 148 -7.33 -13.37 -8.68
C THR A 148 -6.39 -13.11 -9.85
N SER A 149 -5.88 -11.88 -9.98
CA SER A 149 -4.89 -11.54 -10.99
C SER A 149 -3.87 -10.57 -10.41
N GLN A 150 -2.73 -10.47 -11.09
CA GLN A 150 -1.67 -9.57 -10.65
C GLN A 150 -2.03 -8.10 -10.85
N SER A 151 -3.11 -7.81 -11.59
CA SER A 151 -3.55 -6.44 -11.83
C SER A 151 -4.90 -6.13 -11.17
N SER A 152 -5.30 -6.90 -10.17
CA SER A 152 -6.61 -6.70 -9.53
C SER A 152 -6.80 -5.31 -8.94
N GLU A 153 -5.74 -4.74 -8.33
CA GLU A 153 -5.85 -3.41 -7.75
C GLU A 153 -6.17 -2.34 -8.79
N ASP A 154 -5.67 -2.50 -10.00
CA ASP A 154 -5.97 -1.56 -11.07
C ASP A 154 -7.45 -1.55 -11.38
N THR A 155 -8.08 -2.71 -11.35
CA THR A 155 -9.51 -2.85 -11.64
C THR A 155 -10.37 -2.11 -10.61
N TYR A 156 -10.19 -2.40 -9.31
CA TYR A 156 -11.05 -1.75 -8.32
C TYR A 156 -10.63 -0.31 -8.04
N GLN A 157 -9.37 0.05 -8.27
CA GLN A 157 -8.96 1.45 -8.22
C GLN A 157 -9.65 2.24 -9.33
N SER A 158 -9.70 1.67 -10.53
CA SER A 158 -10.39 2.30 -11.65
C SER A 158 -11.87 2.47 -11.38
N LEU A 159 -12.51 1.46 -10.80
CA LEU A 159 -13.92 1.54 -10.45
C LEU A 159 -14.18 2.62 -9.41
N SER A 160 -13.34 2.73 -8.40
CA SER A 160 -13.46 3.78 -7.40
C SER A 160 -13.33 5.16 -8.03
N LYS A 161 -12.36 5.31 -8.90
CA LYS A 161 -12.11 6.56 -9.60
C LYS A 161 -13.30 6.91 -10.51
N TYR A 162 -13.84 5.94 -11.19
CA TYR A 162 -15.01 6.13 -12.03
C TYR A 162 -16.22 6.56 -11.23
N ALA A 163 -16.46 5.92 -10.09
CA ALA A 163 -17.58 6.27 -9.24
C ALA A 163 -17.48 7.73 -8.80
N ILE A 164 -16.30 8.19 -8.42
CA ILE A 164 -16.08 9.57 -8.06
C ILE A 164 -16.35 10.49 -9.25
N ASN A 165 -15.85 10.13 -10.42
CA ASN A 165 -16.04 10.93 -11.62
C ASN A 165 -17.50 11.03 -12.01
N LEU A 166 -18.24 9.94 -11.91
CA LEU A 166 -19.65 9.94 -12.22
C LEU A 166 -20.42 10.88 -11.30
N ASN A 167 -20.08 10.89 -10.03
CA ASN A 167 -20.72 11.77 -9.07
C ASN A 167 -20.35 13.23 -9.31
N ALA A 168 -19.13 13.48 -9.71
CA ALA A 168 -18.66 14.84 -9.94
C ALA A 168 -19.19 15.41 -11.23
N VAL A 169 -19.21 14.59 -12.27
CA VAL A 169 -19.49 15.08 -13.58
C VAL A 169 -20.87 15.36 -13.80
N SER A 170 -21.63 14.54 -13.36
CA SER A 170 -22.86 14.88 -13.92
C SER A 170 -22.53 15.64 -15.20
N TYR A 171 -21.37 15.48 -15.94
CA TYR A 171 -20.96 16.10 -16.94
C TYR A 171 -20.11 15.90 -17.88
N THR A 172 -19.61 15.62 -18.31
CA THR A 172 -18.87 15.54 -19.35
C THR A 172 -17.88 14.73 -19.73
N HIS A 173 -17.65 14.28 -19.93
CA HIS A 173 -16.91 13.82 -20.53
C HIS A 173 -16.23 13.11 -21.10
N LEU A 174 -16.25 12.55 -21.41
CA LEU A 174 -15.55 12.06 -21.66
C LEU A 174 -14.81 11.71 -22.40
N ARG A 175 -14.63 11.51 -22.70
CA ARG A 175 -13.80 11.44 -23.25
C ARG A 175 -12.94 11.12 -23.50
N ALA A 176 -13.07 10.79 -23.72
CA ALA A 176 -12.27 10.78 -23.73
C ALA A 176 -11.56 9.95 -23.99
N HIS A 177 -11.73 9.35 -24.15
CA HIS A 177 -11.28 9.01 -24.05
C HIS A 177 -10.70 8.82 -24.34
N GLU A 178 -10.60 8.24 -24.72
CA GLU A 178 -10.31 8.42 -24.69
C GLU A 178 -9.80 8.29 -24.94
N THR A 179 -9.94 7.79 -25.48
CA THR A 179 -9.71 8.08 -25.41
C THR A 179 -9.38 7.89 -25.59
N LEU A 180 -9.35 7.24 -25.95
CA LEU A 180 -9.32 7.49 -25.75
C LEU A 180 -9.12 7.62 -26.15
N ALA A 181 -9.36 7.17 -26.58
CA ALA A 181 -9.48 7.76 -26.55
C ALA A 181 -9.30 8.07 -26.76
N ASN A 182 -9.41 7.65 -26.98
CA ASN A 182 -9.56 8.37 -26.76
C ASN A 182 -9.35 8.78 -26.73
N LEU A 183 -9.44 8.30 -27.03
CA LEU A 183 -9.54 9.01 -26.59
C LEU A 183 -9.36 9.24 -26.45
#